data_5fa7f2da6f57153fa7947432dbd2d54e
#
_entry.id   5fa7f2da6f57153fa7947432dbd2d54e
#
_cell.length_a   1.000
_cell.length_b   1.000
_cell.length_c   1.000
_cell.angle_alpha   90.00
_cell.angle_beta   90.00
_cell.angle_gamma   90.00
#
_symmetry.space_group_name_H-M   'P 1'
#
loop_
_entity.id
_entity.type
_entity.pdbx_description
1 polymer ?
#
loop_
_entity_poly.entity_id
_entity_poly.type
_entity_poly.pdbx_seq_one_letter_code
_entity_poly.pdbx_strand_id
1 'polypeptide(L)'
;MNSSLNFLAGVLSTALLAPCVAGFPQGQSNPAALAKQSSIIFSGTVSQLGAVSFAGVPQSPQTIVVRVDSVLKKPPAVSLKKGDNITVEVKDPSAFQQGAQATFYAEGWIFGSGVAVKELGHDFSPGGGTPAEKARTGEAALGQMQKQISDQDLQNRMASSDLVVIGRITDVHRWTIPKSAAARYPISEHSADWHEAVLQIKTILKGTKPKGGKMAVRFPLSRDVAWINSPKFQKQQQGIFFLKRDQVSGDPTATLGSEQVYAYTCLKPGDWLPLSDEARVRSLLKK
;
A
#
# COMPACT_ATOMS: atom_id res chain seq x y z
N MET A 1 -1.63 -92.13 32.62
CA MET A 1 -1.20 -91.31 33.72
C MET A 1 -0.22 -90.25 33.11
N ASN A 2 -0.69 -89.11 32.69
CA ASN A 2 0.06 -87.86 32.58
C ASN A 2 -0.87 -86.84 32.02
N SER A 3 -1.29 -85.94 32.84
CA SER A 3 -2.13 -84.80 32.50
C SER A 3 -1.25 -83.70 32.00
N SER A 4 -1.47 -83.20 30.80
CA SER A 4 -0.85 -82.03 30.26
C SER A 4 -1.84 -80.85 30.29
N LEU A 5 -1.51 -79.81 31.07
CA LEU A 5 -2.26 -78.59 31.21
C LEU A 5 -1.83 -77.66 30.06
N ASN A 6 -2.73 -77.31 29.15
CA ASN A 6 -2.50 -76.28 28.15
C ASN A 6 -2.93 -74.92 28.69
N PHE A 7 -1.99 -74.00 28.85
CA PHE A 7 -2.19 -72.55 29.13
C PHE A 7 -2.43 -71.81 27.83
N LEU A 8 -3.63 -71.28 27.64
CA LEU A 8 -3.93 -70.34 26.55
C LEU A 8 -3.56 -68.94 26.99
N ALA A 9 -2.55 -68.36 26.36
CA ALA A 9 -2.18 -66.95 26.53
C ALA A 9 -3.01 -66.11 25.56
N GLY A 10 -3.96 -65.34 26.11
CA GLY A 10 -4.72 -64.34 25.34
C GLY A 10 -3.88 -63.08 25.10
N VAL A 11 -3.63 -62.79 23.85
CA VAL A 11 -3.00 -61.50 23.43
C VAL A 11 -4.10 -60.45 23.30
N LEU A 12 -4.08 -59.47 24.23
CA LEU A 12 -4.96 -58.29 24.18
C LEU A 12 -4.31 -57.26 23.23
N SER A 13 -4.79 -57.17 22.00
CA SER A 13 -4.40 -56.10 21.06
C SER A 13 -5.15 -54.81 21.39
N THR A 14 -4.49 -53.89 22.05
CA THR A 14 -4.96 -52.50 22.21
C THR A 14 -4.73 -51.75 20.93
N ALA A 15 -5.77 -51.51 20.14
CA ALA A 15 -5.76 -50.59 18.99
C ALA A 15 -5.69 -49.16 19.50
N LEU A 16 -4.53 -48.50 19.35
CA LEU A 16 -4.42 -47.04 19.48
C LEU A 16 -5.12 -46.36 18.29
N LEU A 17 -6.28 -45.79 18.54
CA LEU A 17 -6.93 -44.85 17.65
C LEU A 17 -6.14 -43.52 17.72
N ALA A 18 -5.27 -43.28 16.73
CA ALA A 18 -4.70 -41.95 16.51
C ALA A 18 -5.79 -41.01 15.98
N PRO A 19 -5.96 -39.79 16.56
CA PRO A 19 -6.87 -38.81 15.97
C PRO A 19 -6.27 -38.36 14.66
N CYS A 20 -6.92 -38.63 13.53
CA CYS A 20 -6.67 -37.97 12.25
C CYS A 20 -6.99 -36.49 12.42
N VAL A 21 -5.98 -35.67 12.65
CA VAL A 21 -6.09 -34.23 12.46
C VAL A 21 -6.15 -34.02 10.95
N ALA A 22 -7.37 -33.86 10.43
CA ALA A 22 -7.58 -33.41 9.08
C ALA A 22 -6.99 -32.00 8.97
N GLY A 23 -5.77 -31.90 8.46
CA GLY A 23 -5.16 -30.65 8.06
C GLY A 23 -5.97 -30.07 6.91
N PHE A 24 -6.75 -29.02 7.17
CA PHE A 24 -7.36 -28.21 6.13
C PHE A 24 -6.24 -27.64 5.25
N PRO A 25 -6.31 -27.76 3.92
CA PRO A 25 -5.39 -27.06 3.05
C PRO A 25 -5.68 -25.57 3.17
N GLN A 26 -4.94 -24.88 4.02
CA GLN A 26 -4.86 -23.43 3.97
C GLN A 26 -4.16 -23.09 2.66
N GLY A 27 -4.92 -22.69 1.66
CA GLY A 27 -4.41 -21.93 0.52
C GLY A 27 -3.77 -20.66 1.07
N GLN A 28 -2.46 -20.68 1.30
CA GLN A 28 -1.69 -19.53 1.75
C GLN A 28 -1.72 -18.49 0.63
N SER A 29 -2.72 -17.64 0.65
CA SER A 29 -2.73 -16.42 -0.11
C SER A 29 -1.55 -15.58 0.39
N ASN A 30 -0.60 -15.27 -0.50
CA ASN A 30 0.56 -14.46 -0.15
C ASN A 30 0.08 -13.06 0.29
N PRO A 31 0.17 -12.67 1.59
CA PRO A 31 -0.34 -11.40 2.09
C PRO A 31 0.22 -10.19 1.36
N ALA A 32 1.47 -10.27 0.91
CA ALA A 32 2.11 -9.20 0.14
C ALA A 32 1.49 -9.03 -1.27
N ALA A 33 1.06 -10.13 -1.90
CA ALA A 33 0.36 -10.07 -3.19
C ALA A 33 -1.05 -9.50 -3.01
N LEU A 34 -1.79 -9.93 -1.98
CA LEU A 34 -3.10 -9.39 -1.64
C LEU A 34 -3.03 -7.90 -1.31
N ALA A 35 -2.03 -7.46 -0.54
CA ALA A 35 -1.85 -6.06 -0.18
C ALA A 35 -1.60 -5.15 -1.40
N LYS A 36 -0.92 -5.65 -2.44
CA LYS A 36 -0.72 -4.92 -3.71
C LYS A 36 -2.03 -4.73 -4.48
N GLN A 37 -2.86 -5.76 -4.53
CA GLN A 37 -4.11 -5.75 -5.29
C GLN A 37 -5.23 -5.00 -4.57
N SER A 38 -5.22 -4.98 -3.24
CA SER A 38 -6.26 -4.38 -2.42
C SER A 38 -6.22 -2.86 -2.45
N SER A 39 -7.37 -2.23 -2.62
CA SER A 39 -7.55 -0.79 -2.44
C SER A 39 -7.87 -0.43 -0.98
N ILE A 40 -8.43 -1.37 -0.22
CA ILE A 40 -8.81 -1.22 1.19
C ILE A 40 -8.26 -2.41 1.97
N ILE A 41 -7.55 -2.12 3.08
CA ILE A 41 -7.06 -3.15 4.00
C ILE A 41 -7.40 -2.68 5.42
N PHE A 42 -8.05 -3.55 6.18
CA PHE A 42 -8.44 -3.26 7.56
C PHE A 42 -8.46 -4.54 8.39
N SER A 43 -8.29 -4.44 9.69
CA SER A 43 -8.61 -5.52 10.62
C SER A 43 -9.98 -5.28 11.23
N GLY A 44 -10.68 -6.36 11.53
CA GLY A 44 -12.00 -6.24 12.14
C GLY A 44 -12.50 -7.55 12.74
N THR A 45 -13.56 -7.41 13.51
CA THR A 45 -14.27 -8.50 14.17
C THR A 45 -15.59 -8.73 13.47
N VAL A 46 -15.86 -9.96 13.05
CA VAL A 46 -17.13 -10.37 12.45
C VAL A 46 -18.25 -10.21 13.47
N SER A 47 -19.20 -9.32 13.21
CA SER A 47 -20.33 -9.06 14.08
C SER A 47 -21.58 -9.85 13.69
N GLN A 48 -21.83 -10.04 12.39
CA GLN A 48 -23.00 -10.76 11.87
C GLN A 48 -22.66 -11.47 10.56
N LEU A 49 -23.27 -12.63 10.34
CA LEU A 49 -23.20 -13.40 9.11
C LEU A 49 -24.51 -13.25 8.32
N GLY A 50 -24.44 -13.31 6.99
CA GLY A 50 -25.60 -13.15 6.12
C GLY A 50 -26.33 -11.81 6.27
N ALA A 51 -25.61 -10.75 6.65
CA ALA A 51 -26.17 -9.44 6.96
C ALA A 51 -25.43 -8.31 6.23
N VAL A 52 -26.05 -7.13 6.22
CA VAL A 52 -25.49 -5.91 5.64
C VAL A 52 -25.53 -4.76 6.65
N SER A 53 -24.56 -3.85 6.57
CA SER A 53 -24.41 -2.73 7.53
C SER A 53 -25.26 -1.51 7.19
N PHE A 54 -25.76 -1.41 5.95
CA PHE A 54 -26.65 -0.30 5.53
C PHE A 54 -27.52 -0.70 4.34
N ALA A 55 -28.62 0.01 4.17
CA ALA A 55 -29.53 -0.17 3.05
C ALA A 55 -28.85 0.16 1.71
N GLY A 56 -29.21 -0.58 0.65
CA GLY A 56 -28.62 -0.42 -0.69
C GLY A 56 -27.50 -1.43 -1.01
N VAL A 57 -27.03 -2.20 -0.02
CA VAL A 57 -26.17 -3.35 -0.27
C VAL A 57 -27.02 -4.59 -0.44
N PRO A 58 -26.87 -5.38 -1.52
CA PRO A 58 -27.57 -6.66 -1.66
C PRO A 58 -27.17 -7.62 -0.53
N GLN A 59 -28.15 -8.05 0.25
CA GLN A 59 -27.92 -9.05 1.29
C GLN A 59 -27.88 -10.44 0.67
N SER A 60 -26.89 -11.25 1.05
CA SER A 60 -26.73 -12.61 0.61
C SER A 60 -26.07 -13.46 1.71
N PRO A 61 -26.05 -14.81 1.58
CA PRO A 61 -25.24 -15.66 2.47
C PRO A 61 -23.74 -15.31 2.49
N GLN A 62 -23.23 -14.67 1.42
CA GLN A 62 -21.84 -14.25 1.29
C GLN A 62 -21.55 -12.88 1.92
N THR A 63 -22.56 -12.15 2.38
CA THR A 63 -22.33 -10.88 3.04
C THR A 63 -22.18 -11.07 4.56
N ILE A 64 -21.14 -10.45 5.12
CA ILE A 64 -20.94 -10.39 6.57
C ILE A 64 -20.80 -8.94 7.00
N VAL A 65 -21.21 -8.64 8.23
CA VAL A 65 -20.93 -7.35 8.86
C VAL A 65 -19.71 -7.48 9.74
N VAL A 66 -18.72 -6.61 9.50
CA VAL A 66 -17.49 -6.57 10.26
C VAL A 66 -17.38 -5.21 10.96
N ARG A 67 -17.13 -5.24 12.27
CA ARG A 67 -16.77 -4.04 13.02
C ARG A 67 -15.26 -3.81 12.82
N VAL A 68 -14.91 -2.64 12.32
CA VAL A 68 -13.52 -2.24 12.04
C VAL A 68 -12.77 -2.00 13.34
N ASP A 69 -11.68 -2.71 13.55
CA ASP A 69 -10.78 -2.54 14.69
C ASP A 69 -9.59 -1.62 14.35
N SER A 70 -9.10 -1.69 13.10
CA SER A 70 -8.03 -0.82 12.58
C SER A 70 -8.10 -0.70 11.06
N VAL A 71 -7.75 0.47 10.51
CA VAL A 71 -7.67 0.71 9.06
C VAL A 71 -6.20 0.86 8.67
N LEU A 72 -5.73 0.04 7.73
CA LEU A 72 -4.34 -0.03 7.29
C LEU A 72 -4.11 0.69 5.97
N LYS A 73 -5.06 0.55 5.05
CA LYS A 73 -5.01 1.15 3.72
C LYS A 73 -6.43 1.51 3.28
N LYS A 74 -6.60 2.70 2.75
CA LYS A 74 -7.85 3.12 2.09
C LYS A 74 -7.60 4.29 1.15
N PRO A 75 -8.42 4.48 0.11
CA PRO A 75 -8.43 5.71 -0.67
C PRO A 75 -8.79 6.92 0.22
N PRO A 76 -8.21 8.11 -0.04
CA PRO A 76 -8.52 9.31 0.74
C PRO A 76 -10.02 9.68 0.78
N ALA A 77 -10.73 9.41 -0.32
CA ALA A 77 -12.17 9.69 -0.44
C ALA A 77 -13.06 8.74 0.38
N VAL A 78 -12.54 7.60 0.85
CA VAL A 78 -13.31 6.62 1.62
C VAL A 78 -13.30 6.99 3.10
N SER A 79 -14.49 7.27 3.64
CA SER A 79 -14.67 7.56 5.06
C SER A 79 -14.80 6.24 5.83
N LEU A 80 -13.67 5.62 6.16
CA LEU A 80 -13.60 4.41 6.97
C LEU A 80 -12.69 4.65 8.17
N LYS A 81 -13.17 4.30 9.39
CA LYS A 81 -12.44 4.48 10.64
C LYS A 81 -12.73 3.35 11.62
N LYS A 82 -11.91 3.26 12.67
CA LYS A 82 -12.12 2.33 13.78
C LYS A 82 -13.51 2.53 14.40
N GLY A 83 -14.19 1.41 14.64
CA GLY A 83 -15.54 1.36 15.22
C GLY A 83 -16.66 1.33 14.17
N ASP A 84 -16.38 1.62 12.91
CA ASP A 84 -17.39 1.53 11.85
C ASP A 84 -17.81 0.06 11.63
N ASN A 85 -19.09 -0.14 11.32
CA ASN A 85 -19.59 -1.41 10.81
C ASN A 85 -19.66 -1.35 9.29
N ILE A 86 -19.01 -2.30 8.62
CA ILE A 86 -18.98 -2.38 7.17
C ILE A 86 -19.48 -3.73 6.68
N THR A 87 -20.03 -3.75 5.48
CA THR A 87 -20.38 -5.00 4.80
C THR A 87 -19.18 -5.52 4.01
N VAL A 88 -18.86 -6.80 4.17
CA VAL A 88 -17.86 -7.50 3.37
C VAL A 88 -18.56 -8.61 2.61
N GLU A 89 -18.47 -8.62 1.28
CA GLU A 89 -18.83 -9.75 0.46
C GLU A 89 -17.64 -10.71 0.44
N VAL A 90 -17.79 -11.87 1.09
CA VAL A 90 -16.73 -12.88 1.24
C VAL A 90 -16.87 -14.00 0.21
N LYS A 91 -15.75 -14.60 -0.18
CA LYS A 91 -15.73 -15.71 -1.16
C LYS A 91 -16.28 -16.99 -0.57
N ASP A 92 -15.91 -17.26 0.68
CA ASP A 92 -16.36 -18.45 1.42
C ASP A 92 -16.87 -18.04 2.81
N PRO A 93 -18.19 -17.90 2.97
CA PRO A 93 -18.78 -17.52 4.26
C PRO A 93 -18.61 -18.61 5.34
N SER A 94 -18.38 -19.87 4.96
CA SER A 94 -18.18 -20.96 5.92
C SER A 94 -16.86 -20.85 6.70
N ALA A 95 -15.90 -20.09 6.18
CA ALA A 95 -14.64 -19.79 6.85
C ALA A 95 -14.81 -18.86 8.07
N PHE A 96 -15.95 -18.17 8.18
CA PHE A 96 -16.17 -17.15 9.21
C PHE A 96 -17.19 -17.60 10.25
N GLN A 97 -17.00 -17.17 11.47
CA GLN A 97 -17.95 -17.27 12.55
C GLN A 97 -18.06 -15.93 13.28
N GLN A 98 -19.20 -15.69 13.93
CA GLN A 98 -19.39 -14.49 14.72
C GLN A 98 -18.32 -14.38 15.82
N GLY A 99 -17.73 -13.19 15.97
CA GLY A 99 -16.62 -12.96 16.88
C GLY A 99 -15.23 -13.27 16.30
N ALA A 100 -15.13 -13.86 15.10
CA ALA A 100 -13.84 -14.09 14.45
C ALA A 100 -13.15 -12.77 14.13
N GLN A 101 -11.86 -12.71 14.37
CA GLN A 101 -11.01 -11.56 14.06
C GLN A 101 -10.12 -11.89 12.86
N ALA A 102 -10.14 -11.01 11.87
CA ALA A 102 -9.32 -11.16 10.67
C ALA A 102 -8.82 -9.82 10.14
N THR A 103 -7.72 -9.88 9.37
CA THR A 103 -7.31 -8.81 8.47
C THR A 103 -7.92 -9.09 7.10
N PHE A 104 -8.68 -8.14 6.58
CA PHE A 104 -9.33 -8.22 5.29
C PHE A 104 -8.56 -7.43 4.25
N TYR A 105 -8.27 -8.07 3.12
CA TYR A 105 -7.73 -7.48 1.91
C TYR A 105 -8.88 -7.34 0.93
N ALA A 106 -9.25 -6.11 0.58
CA ALA A 106 -10.50 -5.86 -0.13
C ALA A 106 -10.38 -4.79 -1.21
N GLU A 107 -11.33 -4.80 -2.13
CA GLU A 107 -11.62 -3.71 -3.06
C GLU A 107 -12.97 -3.07 -2.73
N GLY A 108 -13.15 -1.80 -3.15
CA GLY A 108 -14.40 -1.09 -2.95
C GLY A 108 -15.53 -1.71 -3.78
N TRP A 109 -16.72 -1.79 -3.18
CA TRP A 109 -17.93 -2.28 -3.84
C TRP A 109 -19.01 -1.19 -3.88
N ILE A 110 -19.56 -0.82 -2.72
CA ILE A 110 -20.62 0.18 -2.61
C ILE A 110 -20.23 1.21 -1.55
N PHE A 111 -20.29 2.47 -1.92
CA PHE A 111 -20.08 3.60 -1.02
C PHE A 111 -21.35 4.46 -0.99
N GLY A 112 -21.80 4.83 0.20
CA GLY A 112 -23.01 5.61 0.41
C GLY A 112 -23.10 6.07 1.86
N SER A 113 -24.21 5.78 2.53
CA SER A 113 -24.38 5.99 3.98
C SER A 113 -23.44 5.11 4.83
N GLY A 114 -22.74 4.15 4.19
CA GLY A 114 -21.75 3.26 4.77
C GLY A 114 -20.75 2.80 3.72
N VAL A 115 -19.93 1.82 4.08
CA VAL A 115 -18.93 1.21 3.21
C VAL A 115 -19.24 -0.28 3.06
N ALA A 116 -19.28 -0.74 1.81
CA ALA A 116 -19.28 -2.16 1.48
C ALA A 116 -18.08 -2.47 0.58
N VAL A 117 -17.44 -3.61 0.80
CA VAL A 117 -16.24 -4.06 0.11
C VAL A 117 -16.38 -5.50 -0.35
N LYS A 118 -15.63 -5.87 -1.38
CA LYS A 118 -15.46 -7.27 -1.82
C LYS A 118 -14.12 -7.79 -1.34
N GLU A 119 -14.14 -8.93 -0.72
CA GLU A 119 -12.93 -9.61 -0.26
C GLU A 119 -12.08 -10.11 -1.43
N LEU A 120 -10.79 -9.81 -1.40
CA LEU A 120 -9.77 -10.45 -2.22
C LEU A 120 -9.12 -11.62 -1.48
N GLY A 121 -9.03 -11.52 -0.16
CA GLY A 121 -8.55 -12.53 0.77
C GLY A 121 -8.54 -12.01 2.19
N HIS A 122 -8.28 -12.89 3.14
CA HIS A 122 -8.18 -12.56 4.56
C HIS A 122 -7.09 -13.37 5.25
N ASP A 123 -6.63 -12.85 6.39
CA ASP A 123 -5.78 -13.58 7.34
C ASP A 123 -6.45 -13.57 8.70
N PHE A 124 -6.73 -14.74 9.26
CA PHE A 124 -7.22 -14.83 10.62
C PHE A 124 -6.10 -14.50 11.61
N SER A 125 -6.42 -13.70 12.62
CA SER A 125 -5.48 -13.48 13.73
C SER A 125 -5.20 -14.81 14.43
N PRO A 126 -3.91 -15.17 14.67
CA PRO A 126 -3.58 -16.45 15.31
C PRO A 126 -4.30 -16.60 16.67
N GLY A 127 -5.08 -17.64 16.82
CA GLY A 127 -5.83 -17.92 18.04
C GLY A 127 -4.92 -18.48 19.12
N GLY A 128 -4.70 -17.74 20.22
CA GLY A 128 -4.00 -18.17 21.42
C GLY A 128 -3.43 -16.98 22.18
N GLY A 129 -3.98 -16.62 23.34
CA GLY A 129 -3.56 -15.52 24.17
C GLY A 129 -4.73 -14.75 24.78
N THR A 130 -4.45 -13.95 25.83
CA THR A 130 -5.44 -13.07 26.44
C THR A 130 -5.87 -11.99 25.44
N PRO A 131 -7.07 -11.39 25.58
CA PRO A 131 -7.52 -10.29 24.74
C PRO A 131 -6.50 -9.13 24.63
N ALA A 132 -5.76 -8.86 25.69
CA ALA A 132 -4.72 -7.82 25.72
C ALA A 132 -3.45 -8.21 24.96
N GLU A 133 -3.03 -9.48 25.01
CA GLU A 133 -1.90 -10.01 24.24
C GLU A 133 -2.24 -10.12 22.76
N LYS A 134 -3.46 -10.57 22.42
CA LYS A 134 -3.98 -10.61 21.04
C LYS A 134 -4.02 -9.23 20.42
N ALA A 135 -4.46 -8.20 21.16
CA ALA A 135 -4.45 -6.82 20.69
C ALA A 135 -3.03 -6.32 20.42
N ARG A 136 -2.07 -6.55 21.31
CA ARG A 136 -0.67 -6.12 21.15
C ARG A 136 0.02 -6.85 19.98
N THR A 137 -0.19 -8.16 19.86
CA THR A 137 0.39 -8.95 18.78
C THR A 137 -0.23 -8.58 17.43
N GLY A 138 -1.55 -8.33 17.40
CA GLY A 138 -2.25 -7.83 16.22
C GLY A 138 -1.74 -6.46 15.80
N GLU A 139 -1.64 -5.50 16.70
CA GLU A 139 -1.12 -4.15 16.42
C GLU A 139 0.33 -4.20 15.93
N ALA A 140 1.19 -5.02 16.52
CA ALA A 140 2.57 -5.19 16.09
C ALA A 140 2.66 -5.82 14.69
N ALA A 141 1.88 -6.86 14.40
CA ALA A 141 1.81 -7.49 13.09
C ALA A 141 1.27 -6.52 12.02
N LEU A 142 0.24 -5.75 12.35
CA LEU A 142 -0.32 -4.72 11.50
C LEU A 142 0.68 -3.60 11.22
N GLY A 143 1.41 -3.14 12.24
CA GLY A 143 2.47 -2.15 12.09
C GLY A 143 3.61 -2.64 11.20
N GLN A 144 4.02 -3.89 11.32
CA GLN A 144 5.01 -4.51 10.43
C GLN A 144 4.52 -4.60 8.99
N MET A 145 3.26 -5.02 8.76
CA MET A 145 2.67 -5.10 7.43
C MET A 145 2.56 -3.72 6.79
N GLN A 146 2.10 -2.71 7.52
CA GLN A 146 2.01 -1.33 7.05
C GLN A 146 3.38 -0.78 6.64
N LYS A 147 4.41 -1.10 7.44
CA LYS A 147 5.80 -0.77 7.10
C LYS A 147 6.26 -1.50 5.84
N GLN A 148 5.97 -2.80 5.68
CA GLN A 148 6.34 -3.56 4.50
C GLN A 148 5.69 -3.01 3.22
N ILE A 149 4.38 -2.68 3.25
CA ILE A 149 3.67 -2.06 2.13
C ILE A 149 4.34 -0.73 1.78
N SER A 150 4.58 0.11 2.78
CA SER A 150 5.20 1.43 2.61
C SER A 150 6.64 1.33 2.08
N ASP A 151 7.41 0.34 2.52
CA ASP A 151 8.77 0.10 2.04
C ASP A 151 8.77 -0.45 0.61
N GLN A 152 7.81 -1.33 0.27
CA GLN A 152 7.64 -1.83 -1.10
C GLN A 152 7.25 -0.71 -2.07
N ASP A 153 6.33 0.17 -1.68
CA ASP A 153 5.94 1.32 -2.51
C ASP A 153 7.14 2.25 -2.74
N LEU A 154 7.96 2.47 -1.71
CA LEU A 154 9.18 3.26 -1.81
C LEU A 154 10.24 2.59 -2.71
N GLN A 155 10.43 1.27 -2.60
CA GLN A 155 11.30 0.51 -3.50
C GLN A 155 10.83 0.58 -4.96
N ASN A 156 9.54 0.44 -5.23
CA ASN A 156 8.97 0.56 -6.57
C ASN A 156 9.21 1.96 -7.15
N ARG A 157 9.08 3.00 -6.31
CA ARG A 157 9.37 4.38 -6.69
C ARG A 157 10.85 4.58 -7.02
N MET A 158 11.74 4.10 -6.15
CA MET A 158 13.18 4.14 -6.41
C MET A 158 13.54 3.38 -7.69
N ALA A 159 12.98 2.19 -7.91
CA ALA A 159 13.25 1.40 -9.10
C ALA A 159 12.80 2.13 -10.37
N SER A 160 11.62 2.76 -10.35
CA SER A 160 11.05 3.48 -11.49
C SER A 160 11.64 4.88 -11.74
N SER A 161 12.46 5.42 -10.83
CA SER A 161 13.11 6.72 -10.99
C SER A 161 14.42 6.60 -11.77
N ASP A 162 14.68 7.53 -12.68
CA ASP A 162 15.96 7.61 -13.41
C ASP A 162 17.07 8.15 -12.50
N LEU A 163 16.69 9.00 -11.55
CA LEU A 163 17.61 9.65 -10.62
C LEU A 163 16.95 9.80 -9.24
N VAL A 164 17.68 9.46 -8.19
CA VAL A 164 17.29 9.74 -6.80
C VAL A 164 18.38 10.58 -6.16
N VAL A 165 18.03 11.76 -5.69
CA VAL A 165 19.01 12.70 -5.14
C VAL A 165 18.54 13.35 -3.84
N ILE A 166 19.51 13.74 -3.02
CA ILE A 166 19.32 14.71 -1.95
C ILE A 166 19.76 16.06 -2.50
N GLY A 167 18.91 17.08 -2.35
CA GLY A 167 19.22 18.39 -2.85
C GLY A 167 18.38 19.49 -2.22
N ARG A 168 18.57 20.70 -2.73
CA ARG A 168 17.87 21.90 -2.30
C ARG A 168 17.37 22.67 -3.51
N ILE A 169 16.12 23.12 -3.47
CA ILE A 169 15.55 24.03 -4.46
C ILE A 169 16.16 25.42 -4.25
N THR A 170 16.82 25.95 -5.25
CA THR A 170 17.45 27.28 -5.20
C THR A 170 16.58 28.36 -5.82
N ASP A 171 15.74 27.95 -6.78
CA ASP A 171 14.79 28.86 -7.44
C ASP A 171 13.56 28.12 -7.94
N VAL A 172 12.44 28.83 -8.13
CA VAL A 172 11.20 28.34 -8.74
C VAL A 172 10.62 29.44 -9.61
N HIS A 173 10.28 29.09 -10.84
CA HIS A 173 9.66 30.02 -11.78
C HIS A 173 8.58 29.30 -12.59
N ARG A 174 7.71 30.11 -13.19
CA ARG A 174 6.67 29.60 -14.10
C ARG A 174 7.33 29.05 -15.36
N TRP A 175 6.86 27.90 -15.82
CA TRP A 175 7.35 27.28 -17.03
C TRP A 175 6.21 27.04 -18.02
N THR A 176 6.44 27.34 -19.29
CA THR A 176 5.46 27.16 -20.35
C THR A 176 5.84 25.95 -21.19
N ILE A 177 4.90 25.03 -21.39
CA ILE A 177 5.11 23.89 -22.29
C ILE A 177 5.47 24.40 -23.68
N PRO A 178 6.56 23.90 -24.30
CA PRO A 178 6.91 24.26 -25.67
C PRO A 178 5.79 23.96 -26.65
N LYS A 179 5.60 24.79 -27.67
CA LYS A 179 4.56 24.61 -28.69
C LYS A 179 4.59 23.23 -29.34
N SER A 180 5.78 22.64 -29.54
CA SER A 180 5.97 21.29 -30.08
C SER A 180 5.36 20.17 -29.21
N ALA A 181 5.22 20.40 -27.92
CA ALA A 181 4.64 19.47 -26.95
C ALA A 181 3.21 19.84 -26.54
N ALA A 182 2.76 21.08 -26.82
CA ALA A 182 1.47 21.60 -26.39
C ALA A 182 0.27 20.79 -26.90
N ALA A 183 0.38 20.19 -28.09
CA ALA A 183 -0.65 19.34 -28.67
C ALA A 183 -0.95 18.08 -27.81
N ARG A 184 0.01 17.61 -27.00
CA ARG A 184 -0.18 16.46 -26.10
C ARG A 184 -0.91 16.84 -24.81
N TYR A 185 -0.99 18.13 -24.51
CA TYR A 185 -1.59 18.68 -23.31
C TYR A 185 -2.60 19.77 -23.69
N PRO A 186 -3.74 19.39 -24.29
CA PRO A 186 -4.77 20.35 -24.65
C PRO A 186 -5.23 21.12 -23.40
N ILE A 187 -5.50 22.40 -23.56
CA ILE A 187 -6.02 23.23 -22.47
C ILE A 187 -7.39 22.68 -22.05
N SER A 188 -7.53 22.34 -20.80
CA SER A 188 -8.77 21.88 -20.17
C SER A 188 -8.90 22.53 -18.79
N GLU A 189 -10.05 22.38 -18.16
CA GLU A 189 -10.26 22.82 -16.77
C GLU A 189 -9.28 22.20 -15.77
N HIS A 190 -8.71 21.02 -16.11
CA HIS A 190 -7.71 20.30 -15.31
C HIS A 190 -6.27 20.55 -15.76
N SER A 191 -6.03 21.58 -16.57
CA SER A 191 -4.69 21.91 -17.04
C SER A 191 -3.77 22.27 -15.89
N ALA A 192 -2.56 21.73 -15.92
CA ALA A 192 -1.56 22.03 -14.92
C ALA A 192 -1.01 23.45 -15.08
N ASP A 193 -0.88 24.18 -13.98
CA ASP A 193 -0.04 25.38 -13.91
C ASP A 193 1.41 24.94 -13.72
N TRP A 194 2.14 24.82 -14.84
CA TRP A 194 3.49 24.28 -14.86
C TRP A 194 4.52 25.24 -14.30
N HIS A 195 5.36 24.71 -13.42
CA HIS A 195 6.52 25.39 -12.86
C HIS A 195 7.77 24.57 -13.02
N GLU A 196 8.90 25.25 -13.03
CA GLU A 196 10.22 24.64 -13.05
C GLU A 196 11.00 25.10 -11.82
N ALA A 197 11.53 24.14 -11.07
CA ALA A 197 12.38 24.37 -9.93
C ALA A 197 13.84 24.10 -10.30
N VAL A 198 14.74 24.96 -9.85
CA VAL A 198 16.19 24.72 -9.96
C VAL A 198 16.64 23.92 -8.75
N LEU A 199 16.99 22.66 -8.97
CA LEU A 199 17.48 21.76 -7.94
C LEU A 199 19.01 21.72 -7.92
N GLN A 200 19.62 22.18 -6.83
CA GLN A 200 21.03 22.01 -6.54
C GLN A 200 21.23 20.65 -5.85
N ILE A 201 22.02 19.78 -6.47
CA ILE A 201 22.30 18.44 -5.96
C ILE A 201 23.35 18.49 -4.85
N LYS A 202 23.03 17.88 -3.70
CA LYS A 202 23.98 17.65 -2.59
C LYS A 202 24.58 16.23 -2.67
N THR A 203 23.73 15.23 -2.86
CA THR A 203 24.12 13.82 -2.87
C THR A 203 23.32 13.06 -3.91
N ILE A 204 23.94 12.13 -4.62
CA ILE A 204 23.26 11.18 -5.50
C ILE A 204 23.08 9.87 -4.74
N LEU A 205 21.87 9.38 -4.71
CA LEU A 205 21.50 8.09 -4.11
C LEU A 205 21.35 7.00 -5.18
N LYS A 206 20.84 7.37 -6.39
CA LYS A 206 20.72 6.49 -7.55
C LYS A 206 20.89 7.29 -8.83
N GLY A 207 21.51 6.68 -9.84
CA GLY A 207 21.70 7.26 -11.17
C GLY A 207 23.03 8.00 -11.34
N THR A 208 23.20 8.67 -12.48
CA THR A 208 24.47 9.35 -12.85
C THR A 208 24.37 10.84 -12.56
N LYS A 209 25.43 11.40 -11.99
CA LYS A 209 25.52 12.83 -11.68
C LYS A 209 25.46 13.69 -12.96
N PRO A 210 24.51 14.63 -13.06
CA PRO A 210 24.48 15.58 -14.15
C PRO A 210 25.70 16.54 -14.09
N LYS A 211 26.14 17.02 -15.24
CA LYS A 211 27.16 18.07 -15.30
C LYS A 211 26.65 19.33 -14.56
N GLY A 212 27.56 20.07 -13.94
CA GLY A 212 27.22 21.30 -13.21
C GLY A 212 26.56 21.11 -11.83
N GLY A 213 26.07 19.89 -11.49
CA GLY A 213 25.47 19.62 -10.19
C GLY A 213 24.10 20.31 -9.94
N LYS A 214 23.52 20.88 -11.01
CA LYS A 214 22.19 21.47 -11.03
C LYS A 214 21.30 20.78 -12.05
N MET A 215 20.00 20.86 -11.87
CA MET A 215 19.00 20.40 -12.84
C MET A 215 17.71 21.18 -12.72
N ALA A 216 16.91 21.11 -13.76
CA ALA A 216 15.54 21.61 -13.77
C ALA A 216 14.59 20.50 -13.37
N VAL A 217 13.61 20.79 -12.50
CA VAL A 217 12.56 19.87 -12.07
C VAL A 217 11.20 20.50 -12.37
N ARG A 218 10.47 19.91 -13.31
CA ARG A 218 9.15 20.37 -13.75
C ARG A 218 8.08 19.73 -12.89
N PHE A 219 7.14 20.53 -12.42
CA PHE A 219 6.06 20.10 -11.54
C PHE A 219 4.81 20.97 -11.73
N PRO A 220 3.59 20.42 -11.46
CA PRO A 220 2.36 21.21 -11.51
C PRO A 220 2.12 21.92 -10.18
N LEU A 221 1.96 23.25 -10.21
CA LEU A 221 1.58 24.03 -9.03
C LEU A 221 0.05 24.07 -8.82
N SER A 222 -0.74 23.64 -9.81
CA SER A 222 -2.21 23.60 -9.73
C SER A 222 -2.73 22.92 -8.47
N ARG A 223 -3.85 23.46 -7.95
CA ARG A 223 -4.62 22.89 -6.86
C ARG A 223 -5.82 22.06 -7.35
N ASP A 224 -5.90 21.85 -8.65
CA ASP A 224 -6.90 21.00 -9.28
C ASP A 224 -6.81 19.55 -8.75
N VAL A 225 -7.94 18.83 -8.76
CA VAL A 225 -8.05 17.45 -8.28
C VAL A 225 -7.05 16.52 -8.96
N ALA A 226 -6.72 16.74 -10.22
CA ALA A 226 -5.75 15.94 -10.97
C ALA A 226 -4.31 16.12 -10.43
N TRP A 227 -4.00 17.26 -9.84
CA TRP A 227 -2.64 17.65 -9.46
C TRP A 227 -2.45 17.96 -7.98
N ILE A 228 -3.51 17.98 -7.18
CA ILE A 228 -3.46 18.40 -5.78
C ILE A 228 -2.45 17.61 -4.94
N ASN A 229 -2.26 16.33 -5.26
CA ASN A 229 -1.33 15.44 -4.56
C ASN A 229 0.08 15.41 -5.14
N SER A 230 0.35 16.13 -6.25
CA SER A 230 1.70 16.24 -6.80
C SER A 230 2.57 17.10 -5.89
N PRO A 231 3.87 16.85 -5.79
CA PRO A 231 4.78 17.70 -5.03
C PRO A 231 4.71 19.15 -5.48
N LYS A 232 4.75 20.07 -4.52
CA LYS A 232 4.81 21.52 -4.74
C LYS A 232 6.12 22.00 -4.15
N PHE A 233 6.92 22.68 -4.96
CA PHE A 233 8.24 23.13 -4.53
C PHE A 233 8.27 24.61 -4.26
N GLN A 234 9.11 24.99 -3.31
CA GLN A 234 9.40 26.37 -2.98
C GLN A 234 10.90 26.57 -2.75
N LYS A 235 11.37 27.80 -2.93
CA LYS A 235 12.77 28.17 -2.72
C LYS A 235 13.23 27.76 -1.31
N GLN A 236 14.46 27.26 -1.22
CA GLN A 236 15.11 26.74 0.00
C GLN A 236 14.61 25.39 0.51
N GLN A 237 13.59 24.82 -0.11
CA GLN A 237 13.11 23.47 0.26
C GLN A 237 14.20 22.44 0.02
N GLN A 238 14.43 21.58 1.02
CA GLN A 238 15.39 20.47 0.96
C GLN A 238 14.66 19.15 1.09
N GLY A 239 15.22 18.10 0.51
CA GLY A 239 14.65 16.75 0.64
C GLY A 239 15.31 15.74 -0.29
N ILE A 240 14.64 14.61 -0.41
CA ILE A 240 14.97 13.50 -1.29
C ILE A 240 14.02 13.57 -2.47
N PHE A 241 14.57 13.64 -3.68
CA PHE A 241 13.81 13.78 -4.91
C PHE A 241 13.92 12.49 -5.73
N PHE A 242 12.78 11.93 -6.13
CA PHE A 242 12.65 10.77 -7.00
C PHE A 242 12.25 11.27 -8.38
N LEU A 243 13.19 11.28 -9.29
CA LEU A 243 13.10 12.04 -10.53
C LEU A 243 13.02 11.11 -11.74
N LYS A 244 12.16 11.45 -12.68
CA LYS A 244 12.12 10.87 -14.03
C LYS A 244 12.56 11.90 -15.04
N ARG A 245 13.24 11.48 -16.10
CA ARG A 245 13.53 12.38 -17.23
C ARG A 245 12.25 13.04 -17.69
N ASP A 246 12.36 14.24 -18.22
CA ASP A 246 11.17 15.03 -18.53
C ASP A 246 10.13 14.26 -19.32
N GLN A 247 8.95 14.14 -18.74
CA GLN A 247 7.79 13.44 -19.30
C GLN A 247 6.78 14.40 -19.93
N VAL A 248 7.00 15.71 -19.81
CA VAL A 248 6.04 16.76 -20.21
C VAL A 248 6.38 17.33 -21.57
N SER A 249 7.59 17.87 -21.76
CA SER A 249 7.95 18.51 -23.04
C SER A 249 8.51 17.54 -24.08
N GLY A 250 9.03 16.38 -23.63
CA GLY A 250 9.81 15.48 -24.47
C GLY A 250 11.23 15.98 -24.75
N ASP A 251 11.61 17.14 -24.21
CA ASP A 251 12.96 17.66 -24.26
C ASP A 251 13.68 17.35 -22.94
N PRO A 252 14.74 16.54 -22.96
CA PRO A 252 15.46 16.15 -21.74
C PRO A 252 16.29 17.29 -21.16
N THR A 253 16.25 18.50 -21.75
CA THR A 253 17.05 19.65 -21.32
C THR A 253 16.20 20.87 -20.95
N ALA A 254 16.81 21.77 -20.19
CA ALA A 254 16.30 23.09 -19.86
C ALA A 254 17.43 24.11 -19.87
N THR A 255 17.12 25.36 -20.07
CA THR A 255 18.08 26.45 -20.01
C THR A 255 17.90 27.22 -18.71
N LEU A 256 18.91 27.23 -17.85
CA LEU A 256 18.95 28.02 -16.62
C LEU A 256 19.95 29.15 -16.75
N GLY A 257 19.46 30.36 -17.10
CA GLY A 257 20.31 31.46 -17.50
C GLY A 257 21.02 31.16 -18.82
N SER A 258 22.35 31.06 -18.81
CA SER A 258 23.18 30.66 -19.97
C SER A 258 23.58 29.20 -19.97
N GLU A 259 23.21 28.42 -18.94
CA GLU A 259 23.61 27.04 -18.76
C GLU A 259 22.50 26.07 -19.24
N GLN A 260 22.87 25.11 -20.08
CA GLN A 260 22.00 23.98 -20.45
C GLN A 260 22.12 22.88 -19.41
N VAL A 261 21.01 22.50 -18.81
CA VAL A 261 20.93 21.46 -17.76
C VAL A 261 19.96 20.37 -18.16
N TYR A 262 20.02 19.23 -17.48
CA TYR A 262 19.01 18.19 -17.65
C TYR A 262 17.69 18.59 -16.99
N ALA A 263 16.58 18.24 -17.66
CA ALA A 263 15.23 18.43 -17.18
C ALA A 263 14.63 17.11 -16.72
N TYR A 264 13.98 17.15 -15.56
CA TYR A 264 13.30 16.03 -14.92
C TYR A 264 11.89 16.44 -14.52
N THR A 265 11.06 15.45 -14.19
CA THR A 265 9.72 15.65 -13.64
C THR A 265 9.57 15.01 -12.27
N CYS A 266 8.70 15.61 -11.46
CA CYS A 266 8.32 15.17 -10.13
C CYS A 266 6.80 15.34 -10.02
N LEU A 267 6.02 14.30 -10.39
CA LEU A 267 4.59 14.41 -10.66
C LEU A 267 3.71 13.64 -9.68
N LYS A 268 4.23 12.55 -9.10
CA LYS A 268 3.44 11.66 -8.27
C LYS A 268 3.58 11.98 -6.79
N PRO A 269 2.53 11.77 -5.98
CA PRO A 269 2.65 11.82 -4.54
C PRO A 269 3.83 10.99 -4.06
N GLY A 270 4.67 11.55 -3.18
CA GLY A 270 5.86 10.88 -2.67
C GLY A 270 7.06 10.86 -3.63
N ASP A 271 7.04 11.54 -4.78
CA ASP A 271 8.24 11.80 -5.57
C ASP A 271 9.19 12.78 -4.87
N TRP A 272 8.79 13.29 -3.72
CA TRP A 272 9.61 14.04 -2.78
C TRP A 272 9.37 13.55 -1.36
N LEU A 273 10.45 13.37 -0.57
CA LEU A 273 10.40 13.05 0.85
C LEU A 273 11.27 14.02 1.65
N PRO A 274 10.93 14.26 2.92
CA PRO A 274 11.78 15.06 3.81
C PRO A 274 13.09 14.34 4.11
N LEU A 275 14.12 15.07 4.55
CA LEU A 275 15.44 14.50 4.89
C LEU A 275 15.39 13.50 6.05
N SER A 276 14.37 13.55 6.90
CA SER A 276 14.15 12.54 7.96
C SER A 276 14.04 11.11 7.42
N ASP A 277 13.62 10.94 6.16
CA ASP A 277 13.51 9.64 5.52
C ASP A 277 14.82 9.13 4.89
N GLU A 278 15.93 9.90 4.96
CA GLU A 278 17.18 9.55 4.29
C GLU A 278 17.72 8.19 4.73
N ALA A 279 17.74 7.89 6.03
CA ALA A 279 18.22 6.61 6.55
C ALA A 279 17.40 5.43 6.00
N ARG A 280 16.09 5.60 5.92
CA ARG A 280 15.16 4.61 5.36
C ARG A 280 15.40 4.39 3.86
N VAL A 281 15.50 5.46 3.08
CA VAL A 281 15.79 5.39 1.63
C VAL A 281 17.12 4.68 1.39
N ARG A 282 18.17 5.04 2.11
CA ARG A 282 19.50 4.39 1.99
C ARG A 282 19.47 2.91 2.34
N SER A 283 18.71 2.52 3.37
CA SER A 283 18.59 1.11 3.76
C SER A 283 17.91 0.24 2.71
N LEU A 284 16.93 0.81 1.99
CA LEU A 284 16.19 0.12 0.93
C LEU A 284 16.96 0.07 -0.40
N LEU A 285 17.89 1.00 -0.66
CA LEU A 285 18.75 1.00 -1.85
C LEU A 285 19.88 -0.07 -1.79
N LYS A 286 20.21 -0.57 -0.59
CA LYS A 286 21.24 -1.60 -0.40
C LYS A 286 20.73 -3.02 -0.55
N LYS A 287 19.44 -3.22 -0.65
CA LYS A 287 18.76 -4.50 -0.90
C LYS A 287 18.54 -4.73 -2.39
#